data_58d1ba713a55046de88a40dab3279602
#
_entry.id   58d1ba713a55046de88a40dab3279602
#
_cell.length_a   1.000
_cell.length_b   1.000
_cell.length_c   1.000
_cell.angle_alpha   90.00
_cell.angle_beta   90.00
_cell.angle_gamma   90.00
#
_symmetry.space_group_name_H-M   'P 1'
#
loop_
_entity.id
_entity.type
_entity.pdbx_description
1 polymer ?
#
loop_
_entity_poly.entity_id
_entity_poly.type
_entity_poly.pdbx_seq_one_letter_code
_entity_poly.pdbx_strand_id
1 'polypeptide(L)'
;MTPVTSAGVRTVLELRGVRAAYDEVTVLHGVDISVTAGQVVALLGPNGAGKSTTLKVAAGVHPLRSGRLLLGGRDMAGARPRDLARAGVCLIPEGRGVFPNLSIRDNLRMMTFTGRPQAEIEEFAYQRFPILGKHASRAAGTLSGGEQQMLALARGLATDPAVLLLDELSMGLAPVVVAKLYEQVAEIATHGVGVLLVEQFATAALAIASQAAVLVRGRVARAGSPDEVRAELSDLYLGSAH
;
A
#
# COMPACT_ATOMS: atom_id res chain seq x y z
N MET A 1 22.43 -33.32 15.35
CA MET A 1 21.17 -32.57 15.21
C MET A 1 21.54 -31.12 14.92
N THR A 2 21.50 -30.74 13.66
CA THR A 2 21.78 -29.36 13.21
C THR A 2 20.52 -28.52 13.41
N PRO A 3 20.59 -27.32 14.02
CA PRO A 3 19.42 -26.49 14.20
C PRO A 3 18.95 -25.98 12.82
N VAL A 4 17.67 -26.21 12.51
CA VAL A 4 17.01 -25.59 11.39
C VAL A 4 16.93 -24.09 11.69
N THR A 5 17.76 -23.32 11.01
CA THR A 5 17.73 -21.84 11.05
C THR A 5 16.40 -21.43 10.41
N SER A 6 15.49 -20.91 11.19
CA SER A 6 14.29 -20.23 10.68
C SER A 6 14.75 -19.14 9.72
N ALA A 7 14.27 -19.19 8.46
CA ALA A 7 14.51 -18.15 7.48
C ALA A 7 14.04 -16.83 8.11
N GLY A 8 14.99 -15.93 8.42
CA GLY A 8 14.72 -14.71 9.15
C GLY A 8 13.73 -13.83 8.39
N VAL A 9 12.64 -13.51 9.04
CA VAL A 9 11.58 -12.62 8.57
C VAL A 9 12.22 -11.28 8.17
N ARG A 10 12.29 -10.99 6.87
CA ARG A 10 12.98 -9.80 6.33
C ARG A 10 12.03 -8.59 6.35
N THR A 11 12.25 -7.66 7.26
CA THR A 11 11.57 -6.36 7.21
C THR A 11 12.02 -5.57 6.00
N VAL A 12 11.07 -5.14 5.16
CA VAL A 12 11.32 -4.39 3.92
C VAL A 12 11.15 -2.89 4.11
N LEU A 13 10.21 -2.45 4.97
CA LEU A 13 9.97 -1.05 5.26
C LEU A 13 9.78 -0.86 6.77
N GLU A 14 10.41 0.18 7.33
CA GLU A 14 10.17 0.60 8.72
C GLU A 14 10.04 2.13 8.79
N LEU A 15 9.06 2.56 9.53
CA LEU A 15 8.91 3.91 10.07
C LEU A 15 9.22 3.85 11.55
N ARG A 16 10.18 4.63 12.06
CA ARG A 16 10.55 4.67 13.47
C ARG A 16 10.42 6.06 14.03
N GLY A 17 9.49 6.26 14.95
CA GLY A 17 9.22 7.53 15.61
C GLY A 17 8.90 8.67 14.65
N VAL A 18 8.25 8.39 13.52
CA VAL A 18 8.05 9.34 12.43
C VAL A 18 7.12 10.46 12.84
N ARG A 19 7.59 11.70 12.69
CA ARG A 19 6.80 12.93 12.81
C ARG A 19 6.75 13.63 11.46
N ALA A 20 5.57 14.10 11.09
CA ALA A 20 5.35 14.87 9.86
C ALA A 20 4.31 15.96 10.08
N ALA A 21 4.42 17.04 9.31
CA ALA A 21 3.52 18.19 9.45
C ALA A 21 3.31 18.85 8.09
N TYR A 22 2.15 19.43 7.90
CA TYR A 22 1.85 20.37 6.83
C TYR A 22 1.95 21.78 7.43
N ASP A 23 2.86 22.57 6.93
CA ASP A 23 3.23 23.88 7.50
C ASP A 23 3.48 23.78 9.01
N GLU A 24 2.72 24.45 9.83
CA GLU A 24 2.83 24.41 11.30
C GLU A 24 1.98 23.32 11.97
N VAL A 25 1.11 22.63 11.19
CA VAL A 25 0.20 21.63 11.74
C VAL A 25 0.86 20.25 11.72
N THR A 26 1.23 19.75 12.89
CA THR A 26 1.76 18.37 13.01
C THR A 26 0.64 17.36 12.85
N VAL A 27 0.81 16.42 11.91
CA VAL A 27 -0.16 15.36 11.59
C VAL A 27 0.29 14.01 12.10
N LEU A 28 1.58 13.70 12.07
CA LEU A 28 2.14 12.45 12.64
C LEU A 28 2.98 12.78 13.86
N HIS A 29 2.73 12.06 14.96
CA HIS A 29 3.28 12.34 16.29
C HIS A 29 4.16 11.20 16.83
N GLY A 30 5.02 10.62 16.01
CA GLY A 30 5.90 9.53 16.41
C GLY A 30 5.29 8.17 16.03
N VAL A 31 5.10 7.95 14.72
CA VAL A 31 4.51 6.73 14.17
C VAL A 31 5.60 5.68 13.99
N ASP A 32 5.34 4.49 14.54
CA ASP A 32 6.14 3.28 14.39
C ASP A 32 5.34 2.23 13.62
N ILE A 33 5.81 1.83 12.44
CA ILE A 33 5.21 0.80 11.58
C ILE A 33 6.32 0.01 10.93
N SER A 34 6.19 -1.31 10.88
CA SER A 34 7.08 -2.18 10.13
C SER A 34 6.30 -3.07 9.17
N VAL A 35 6.84 -3.24 7.96
CA VAL A 35 6.29 -4.11 6.92
C VAL A 35 7.34 -5.15 6.56
N THR A 36 6.94 -6.39 6.58
CA THR A 36 7.78 -7.53 6.29
C THR A 36 7.50 -8.05 4.89
N ALA A 37 8.53 -8.58 4.21
CA ALA A 37 8.36 -9.27 2.93
C ALA A 37 7.32 -10.39 3.06
N GLY A 38 6.40 -10.46 2.12
CA GLY A 38 5.38 -11.50 2.11
C GLY A 38 4.20 -11.28 3.05
N GLN A 39 4.10 -10.13 3.71
CA GLN A 39 3.04 -9.84 4.66
C GLN A 39 2.22 -8.62 4.26
N VAL A 40 0.95 -8.62 4.65
CA VAL A 40 0.05 -7.48 4.58
C VAL A 40 -0.07 -6.87 5.97
N VAL A 41 0.27 -5.59 6.09
CA VAL A 41 0.05 -4.78 7.30
C VAL A 41 -1.11 -3.82 7.01
N ALA A 42 -2.20 -3.93 7.77
CA ALA A 42 -3.33 -3.01 7.68
C ALA A 42 -3.15 -1.83 8.64
N LEU A 43 -3.15 -0.60 8.11
CA LEU A 43 -3.20 0.63 8.89
C LEU A 43 -4.60 1.22 8.83
N LEU A 44 -5.32 1.07 9.91
CA LEU A 44 -6.72 1.49 10.06
C LEU A 44 -6.81 2.80 10.82
N GLY A 45 -7.96 3.47 10.72
CA GLY A 45 -8.23 4.67 11.49
C GLY A 45 -9.27 5.57 10.83
N PRO A 46 -9.86 6.51 11.58
CA PRO A 46 -10.83 7.45 11.05
C PRO A 46 -10.21 8.40 10.02
N ASN A 47 -11.07 9.12 9.28
CA ASN A 47 -10.61 10.16 8.37
C ASN A 47 -9.88 11.26 9.15
N GLY A 48 -8.78 11.76 8.56
CA GLY A 48 -7.93 12.76 9.22
C GLY A 48 -6.96 12.19 10.26
N ALA A 49 -6.93 10.87 10.51
CA ALA A 49 -6.02 10.27 11.48
C ALA A 49 -4.53 10.34 11.09
N GLY A 50 -4.22 10.63 9.80
CA GLY A 50 -2.85 10.70 9.29
C GLY A 50 -2.44 9.50 8.43
N LYS A 51 -3.37 8.61 8.07
CA LYS A 51 -3.11 7.39 7.29
C LYS A 51 -2.42 7.66 5.95
N SER A 52 -3.02 8.47 5.09
CA SER A 52 -2.44 8.84 3.77
C SER A 52 -1.15 9.64 3.92
N THR A 53 -1.01 10.43 4.99
CA THR A 53 0.26 11.12 5.31
C THR A 53 1.35 10.11 5.63
N THR A 54 1.04 9.04 6.37
CA THR A 54 1.98 7.94 6.65
C THR A 54 2.48 7.30 5.35
N LEU A 55 1.58 7.00 4.39
CA LEU A 55 1.97 6.48 3.08
C LEU A 55 2.81 7.47 2.27
N LYS A 56 2.42 8.76 2.27
CA LYS A 56 3.17 9.81 1.56
C LYS A 56 4.58 9.98 2.12
N VAL A 57 4.76 9.88 3.44
CA VAL A 57 6.09 9.88 4.07
C VAL A 57 6.88 8.64 3.67
N ALA A 58 6.27 7.45 3.73
CA ALA A 58 6.91 6.19 3.35
C ALA A 58 7.34 6.17 1.87
N ALA A 59 6.63 6.88 0.99
CA ALA A 59 6.94 7.04 -0.43
C ALA A 59 7.86 8.25 -0.72
N GLY A 60 8.26 9.04 0.28
CA GLY A 60 9.06 10.26 0.12
C GLY A 60 8.33 11.41 -0.58
N VAL A 61 7.01 11.30 -0.76
CA VAL A 61 6.17 12.36 -1.37
C VAL A 61 5.94 13.50 -0.39
N HIS A 62 5.96 13.20 0.91
CA HIS A 62 5.90 14.20 1.97
C HIS A 62 7.11 14.06 2.90
N PRO A 63 7.80 15.16 3.28
CA PRO A 63 8.98 15.08 4.14
C PRO A 63 8.60 14.67 5.57
N LEU A 64 9.42 13.85 6.19
CA LEU A 64 9.35 13.65 7.64
C LEU A 64 10.08 14.82 8.35
N ARG A 65 9.56 15.29 9.49
CA ARG A 65 10.22 16.30 10.34
C ARG A 65 11.26 15.66 11.28
N SER A 66 10.99 14.46 11.76
CA SER A 66 11.90 13.68 12.59
C SER A 66 11.52 12.20 12.58
N GLY A 67 12.38 11.36 13.11
CA GLY A 67 12.25 9.90 13.04
C GLY A 67 13.10 9.32 11.92
N ARG A 68 12.86 8.06 11.57
CA ARG A 68 13.58 7.35 10.51
C ARG A 68 12.64 6.65 9.56
N LEU A 69 13.02 6.63 8.29
CA LEU A 69 12.44 5.80 7.24
C LEU A 69 13.52 4.81 6.80
N LEU A 70 13.31 3.53 7.05
CA LEU A 70 14.26 2.48 6.70
C LEU A 70 13.67 1.58 5.61
N LEU A 71 14.46 1.28 4.58
CA LEU A 71 14.11 0.34 3.52
C LEU A 71 15.18 -0.76 3.49
N GLY A 72 14.78 -2.00 3.79
CA GLY A 72 15.70 -3.11 3.93
C GLY A 72 16.82 -2.84 4.95
N GLY A 73 16.52 -2.09 6.03
CA GLY A 73 17.47 -1.68 7.07
C GLY A 73 18.30 -0.43 6.72
N ARG A 74 18.27 0.06 5.48
CA ARG A 74 18.97 1.27 5.06
C ARG A 74 18.14 2.51 5.37
N ASP A 75 18.74 3.52 6.00
CA ASP A 75 18.07 4.80 6.25
C ASP A 75 17.87 5.57 4.94
N MET A 76 16.61 5.90 4.66
CA MET A 76 16.15 6.61 3.48
C MET A 76 15.51 7.96 3.83
N ALA A 77 15.71 8.45 5.05
CA ALA A 77 15.19 9.76 5.45
C ALA A 77 15.71 10.87 4.51
N GLY A 78 14.79 11.69 4.00
CA GLY A 78 15.13 12.74 3.02
C GLY A 78 15.40 12.26 1.60
N ALA A 79 15.28 10.96 1.30
CA ALA A 79 15.35 10.46 -0.06
C ALA A 79 14.19 11.00 -0.91
N ARG A 80 14.49 11.32 -2.17
CA ARG A 80 13.45 11.78 -3.11
C ARG A 80 12.54 10.63 -3.51
N PRO A 81 11.28 10.90 -3.91
CA PRO A 81 10.33 9.86 -4.32
C PRO A 81 10.89 8.91 -5.38
N ARG A 82 11.62 9.44 -6.37
CA ARG A 82 12.22 8.61 -7.43
C ARG A 82 13.29 7.65 -6.91
N ASP A 83 14.01 8.03 -5.86
CA ASP A 83 15.08 7.21 -5.29
C ASP A 83 14.47 6.07 -4.45
N LEU A 84 13.36 6.34 -3.74
CA LEU A 84 12.55 5.33 -3.07
C LEU A 84 11.86 4.38 -4.07
N ALA A 85 11.29 4.90 -5.15
CA ALA A 85 10.71 4.08 -6.20
C ALA A 85 11.74 3.13 -6.83
N ARG A 86 12.95 3.61 -7.12
CA ARG A 86 14.07 2.77 -7.61
C ARG A 86 14.53 1.74 -6.59
N ALA A 87 14.37 2.03 -5.33
CA ALA A 87 14.70 1.10 -4.23
C ALA A 87 13.57 0.10 -3.92
N GLY A 88 12.47 0.13 -4.70
CA GLY A 88 11.39 -0.84 -4.63
C GLY A 88 10.16 -0.39 -3.84
N VAL A 89 9.98 0.91 -3.55
CA VAL A 89 8.74 1.43 -2.95
C VAL A 89 7.77 1.83 -4.05
N CYS A 90 6.57 1.27 -4.06
CA CYS A 90 5.50 1.66 -4.98
C CYS A 90 4.28 2.15 -4.19
N LEU A 91 3.86 3.39 -4.43
CA LEU A 91 2.64 3.98 -3.89
C LEU A 91 1.52 3.94 -4.93
N ILE A 92 0.40 3.32 -4.58
CA ILE A 92 -0.87 3.47 -5.29
C ILE A 92 -1.74 4.40 -4.44
N PRO A 93 -1.90 5.66 -4.85
CA PRO A 93 -2.63 6.65 -4.08
C PRO A 93 -4.14 6.44 -4.22
N GLU A 94 -4.89 7.04 -3.31
CA GLU A 94 -6.32 7.27 -3.48
C GLU A 94 -6.60 7.88 -4.88
N GLY A 95 -7.71 7.50 -5.53
CA GLY A 95 -8.05 7.95 -6.88
C GLY A 95 -7.40 7.16 -8.00
N ARG A 96 -6.82 5.98 -7.68
CA ARG A 96 -6.42 4.91 -8.61
C ARG A 96 -5.14 5.14 -9.42
N GLY A 97 -4.64 6.36 -9.58
CA GLY A 97 -3.37 6.65 -10.25
C GLY A 97 -3.27 6.17 -11.71
N VAL A 98 -4.40 6.03 -12.42
CA VAL A 98 -4.46 5.70 -13.85
C VAL A 98 -4.60 6.95 -14.70
N PHE A 99 -4.14 6.89 -15.95
CA PHE A 99 -4.35 7.96 -16.93
C PHE A 99 -5.68 7.71 -17.67
N PRO A 100 -6.77 8.43 -17.35
CA PRO A 100 -8.12 8.08 -17.81
C PRO A 100 -8.30 8.22 -19.32
N ASN A 101 -7.57 9.12 -19.96
CA ASN A 101 -7.63 9.38 -21.40
C ASN A 101 -6.75 8.43 -22.24
N LEU A 102 -5.90 7.64 -21.59
CA LEU A 102 -5.09 6.63 -22.26
C LEU A 102 -5.80 5.28 -22.23
N SER A 103 -5.52 4.45 -23.25
CA SER A 103 -5.96 3.04 -23.24
C SER A 103 -5.32 2.26 -22.09
N ILE A 104 -5.87 1.08 -21.75
CA ILE A 104 -5.23 0.16 -20.80
C ILE A 104 -3.80 -0.15 -21.26
N ARG A 105 -3.63 -0.47 -22.55
CA ARG A 105 -2.33 -0.76 -23.15
C ARG A 105 -1.36 0.40 -22.98
N ASP A 106 -1.79 1.63 -23.25
CA ASP A 106 -0.92 2.80 -23.12
C ASP A 106 -0.59 3.11 -21.65
N ASN A 107 -1.54 2.88 -20.74
CA ASN A 107 -1.29 2.95 -19.30
C ASN A 107 -0.18 1.97 -18.87
N LEU A 108 -0.19 0.74 -19.38
CA LEU A 108 0.85 -0.25 -19.11
C LEU A 108 2.17 0.11 -19.81
N ARG A 109 2.10 0.62 -21.06
CA ARG A 109 3.27 1.10 -21.80
C ARG A 109 4.06 2.17 -21.04
N MET A 110 3.39 3.03 -20.27
CA MET A 110 4.07 4.01 -19.41
C MET A 110 5.07 3.37 -18.44
N MET A 111 4.92 2.07 -18.13
CA MET A 111 5.80 1.37 -17.19
C MET A 111 7.11 0.86 -17.83
N THR A 112 7.30 1.05 -19.13
CA THR A 112 8.56 0.66 -19.83
C THR A 112 9.79 1.45 -19.35
N PHE A 113 9.59 2.55 -18.61
CA PHE A 113 10.68 3.27 -17.94
C PHE A 113 11.47 2.40 -16.94
N THR A 114 10.90 1.27 -16.50
CA THR A 114 11.55 0.27 -15.64
C THR A 114 12.63 -0.52 -16.38
N GLY A 115 12.69 -0.41 -17.72
CA GLY A 115 13.55 -1.19 -18.58
C GLY A 115 12.94 -2.52 -19.04
N ARG A 116 11.75 -2.90 -18.55
CA ARG A 116 11.04 -4.11 -19.04
C ARG A 116 10.37 -3.84 -20.38
N PRO A 117 10.44 -4.78 -21.34
CA PRO A 117 9.73 -4.70 -22.61
C PRO A 117 8.22 -4.58 -22.40
N GLN A 118 7.55 -3.79 -23.26
CA GLN A 118 6.09 -3.61 -23.18
C GLN A 118 5.33 -4.95 -23.23
N ALA A 119 5.75 -5.86 -24.08
CA ALA A 119 5.11 -7.18 -24.22
C ALA A 119 5.12 -7.97 -22.90
N GLU A 120 6.22 -7.96 -22.16
CA GLU A 120 6.32 -8.62 -20.86
C GLU A 120 5.42 -7.96 -19.80
N ILE A 121 5.34 -6.63 -19.82
CA ILE A 121 4.45 -5.88 -18.90
C ILE A 121 2.99 -6.19 -19.20
N GLU A 122 2.60 -6.22 -20.49
CA GLU A 122 1.25 -6.57 -20.91
C GLU A 122 0.91 -8.01 -20.57
N GLU A 123 1.80 -8.96 -20.88
CA GLU A 123 1.61 -10.38 -20.56
C GLU A 123 1.41 -10.58 -19.06
N PHE A 124 2.28 -10.03 -18.23
CA PHE A 124 2.18 -10.10 -16.78
C PHE A 124 0.84 -9.50 -16.27
N ALA A 125 0.45 -8.32 -16.77
CA ALA A 125 -0.77 -7.65 -16.37
C ALA A 125 -2.02 -8.45 -16.78
N TYR A 126 -2.04 -9.02 -17.99
CA TYR A 126 -3.19 -9.74 -18.53
C TYR A 126 -3.33 -11.16 -17.96
N GLN A 127 -2.23 -11.81 -17.58
CA GLN A 127 -2.27 -13.07 -16.86
C GLN A 127 -2.88 -12.87 -15.46
N ARG A 128 -2.48 -11.82 -14.76
CA ARG A 128 -2.98 -11.53 -13.42
C ARG A 128 -4.40 -10.93 -13.40
N PHE A 129 -4.68 -10.08 -14.36
CA PHE A 129 -5.98 -9.40 -14.51
C PHE A 129 -6.53 -9.60 -15.93
N PRO A 130 -7.11 -10.78 -16.25
CA PRO A 130 -7.52 -11.12 -17.61
C PRO A 130 -8.51 -10.12 -18.24
N ILE A 131 -9.31 -9.44 -17.42
CA ILE A 131 -10.26 -8.41 -17.86
C ILE A 131 -9.55 -7.24 -18.56
N LEU A 132 -8.33 -6.90 -18.12
CA LEU A 132 -7.54 -5.84 -18.73
C LEU A 132 -7.13 -6.20 -20.17
N GLY A 133 -6.75 -7.45 -20.39
CA GLY A 133 -6.40 -7.97 -21.71
C GLY A 133 -7.59 -7.96 -22.68
N LYS A 134 -8.79 -8.33 -22.20
CA LYS A 134 -10.03 -8.29 -22.99
C LYS A 134 -10.39 -6.88 -23.48
N HIS A 135 -9.97 -5.86 -22.75
CA HIS A 135 -10.29 -4.46 -22.99
C HIS A 135 -9.08 -3.58 -23.26
N ALA A 136 -7.95 -4.16 -23.71
CA ALA A 136 -6.66 -3.49 -23.83
C ALA A 136 -6.67 -2.14 -24.57
N SER A 137 -7.55 -2.00 -25.56
CA SER A 137 -7.71 -0.77 -26.36
C SER A 137 -8.70 0.25 -25.76
N ARG A 138 -9.46 -0.09 -24.71
CA ARG A 138 -10.41 0.83 -24.09
C ARG A 138 -9.70 1.91 -23.29
N ALA A 139 -10.23 3.13 -23.31
CA ALA A 139 -9.77 4.21 -22.44
C ALA A 139 -9.99 3.86 -20.98
N ALA A 140 -8.96 4.04 -20.13
CA ALA A 140 -9.01 3.65 -18.72
C ALA A 140 -10.12 4.39 -17.95
N GLY A 141 -10.49 5.59 -18.33
CA GLY A 141 -11.58 6.34 -17.73
C GLY A 141 -12.98 5.72 -17.95
N THR A 142 -13.13 4.81 -18.92
CA THR A 142 -14.41 4.10 -19.19
C THR A 142 -14.54 2.77 -18.44
N LEU A 143 -13.52 2.38 -17.70
CA LEU A 143 -13.50 1.19 -16.88
C LEU A 143 -14.33 1.37 -15.61
N SER A 144 -14.88 0.28 -15.09
CA SER A 144 -15.44 0.27 -13.73
C SER A 144 -14.39 0.61 -12.69
N GLY A 145 -14.81 1.06 -11.52
CA GLY A 145 -13.90 1.37 -10.43
C GLY A 145 -12.93 0.23 -10.08
N GLY A 146 -13.45 -1.00 -10.02
CA GLY A 146 -12.61 -2.17 -9.75
C GLY A 146 -11.60 -2.48 -10.86
N GLU A 147 -11.99 -2.33 -12.14
CA GLU A 147 -11.06 -2.49 -13.26
C GLU A 147 -9.96 -1.42 -13.26
N GLN A 148 -10.29 -0.19 -12.86
CA GLN A 148 -9.30 0.88 -12.70
C GLN A 148 -8.31 0.57 -11.56
N GLN A 149 -8.78 0.00 -10.44
CA GLN A 149 -7.91 -0.46 -9.36
C GLN A 149 -7.01 -1.62 -9.80
N MET A 150 -7.55 -2.59 -10.56
CA MET A 150 -6.76 -3.68 -11.15
C MET A 150 -5.67 -3.13 -12.07
N LEU A 151 -5.99 -2.11 -12.89
CA LEU A 151 -5.00 -1.46 -13.75
C LEU A 151 -3.93 -0.72 -12.93
N ALA A 152 -4.31 -0.04 -11.85
CA ALA A 152 -3.36 0.61 -10.96
C ALA A 152 -2.41 -0.40 -10.29
N LEU A 153 -2.96 -1.53 -9.80
CA LEU A 153 -2.15 -2.63 -9.25
C LEU A 153 -1.21 -3.22 -10.32
N ALA A 154 -1.71 -3.51 -11.53
CA ALA A 154 -0.89 -4.04 -12.62
C ALA A 154 0.29 -3.12 -12.94
N ARG A 155 0.05 -1.80 -12.99
CA ARG A 155 1.10 -0.79 -13.19
C ARG A 155 2.11 -0.77 -12.05
N GLY A 156 1.62 -0.78 -10.80
CA GLY A 156 2.49 -0.81 -9.63
C GLY A 156 3.39 -2.05 -9.62
N LEU A 157 2.82 -3.22 -9.89
CA LEU A 157 3.55 -4.50 -9.93
C LEU A 157 4.56 -4.58 -11.08
N ALA A 158 4.33 -3.87 -12.19
CA ALA A 158 5.28 -3.80 -13.30
C ALA A 158 6.62 -3.15 -12.89
N THR A 159 6.68 -2.45 -11.75
CA THR A 159 7.92 -1.89 -11.19
C THR A 159 8.75 -2.88 -10.37
N ASP A 160 8.27 -4.12 -10.20
CA ASP A 160 8.87 -5.15 -9.34
C ASP A 160 9.13 -4.65 -7.92
N PRO A 161 8.09 -4.20 -7.19
CA PRO A 161 8.27 -3.53 -5.93
C PRO A 161 8.62 -4.50 -4.80
N ALA A 162 9.53 -4.07 -3.89
CA ALA A 162 9.76 -4.75 -2.62
C ALA A 162 8.62 -4.50 -1.62
N VAL A 163 7.98 -3.31 -1.73
CA VAL A 163 6.84 -2.93 -0.90
C VAL A 163 5.81 -2.13 -1.70
N LEU A 164 4.53 -2.51 -1.55
CA LEU A 164 3.36 -1.79 -2.04
C LEU A 164 2.73 -0.98 -0.91
N LEU A 165 2.48 0.29 -1.17
CA LEU A 165 1.75 1.22 -0.31
C LEU A 165 0.41 1.49 -0.97
N LEU A 166 -0.69 1.07 -0.34
CA LEU A 166 -2.03 1.10 -0.92
C LEU A 166 -2.93 2.04 -0.11
N ASP A 167 -3.44 3.09 -0.74
CA ASP A 167 -4.29 4.10 -0.09
C ASP A 167 -5.75 3.92 -0.50
N GLU A 168 -6.60 3.48 0.43
CA GLU A 168 -8.05 3.35 0.32
C GLU A 168 -8.54 2.66 -0.97
N LEU A 169 -8.01 1.45 -1.24
CA LEU A 169 -8.35 0.65 -2.42
C LEU A 169 -9.84 0.31 -2.53
N SER A 170 -10.54 0.21 -1.39
CA SER A 170 -11.95 -0.20 -1.32
C SER A 170 -12.92 0.94 -1.63
N MET A 171 -12.45 2.20 -1.63
CA MET A 171 -13.34 3.35 -1.70
C MET A 171 -14.17 3.41 -2.98
N GLY A 172 -15.50 3.50 -2.82
CA GLY A 172 -16.45 3.60 -3.93
C GLY A 172 -16.66 2.29 -4.72
N LEU A 173 -16.23 1.14 -4.18
CA LEU A 173 -16.41 -0.16 -4.80
C LEU A 173 -17.49 -0.99 -4.10
N ALA A 174 -18.18 -1.84 -4.87
CA ALA A 174 -19.11 -2.81 -4.31
C ALA A 174 -18.35 -3.88 -3.50
N PRO A 175 -18.92 -4.40 -2.39
CA PRO A 175 -18.25 -5.36 -1.50
C PRO A 175 -17.64 -6.58 -2.21
N VAL A 176 -18.34 -7.13 -3.22
CA VAL A 176 -17.87 -8.29 -3.99
C VAL A 176 -16.62 -7.96 -4.81
N VAL A 177 -16.49 -6.71 -5.28
CA VAL A 177 -15.30 -6.23 -6.02
C VAL A 177 -14.14 -6.04 -5.05
N VAL A 178 -14.40 -5.47 -3.86
CA VAL A 178 -13.41 -5.31 -2.80
C VAL A 178 -12.83 -6.65 -2.39
N ALA A 179 -13.66 -7.66 -2.15
CA ALA A 179 -13.21 -8.99 -1.79
C ALA A 179 -12.23 -9.57 -2.82
N LYS A 180 -12.61 -9.54 -4.11
CA LYS A 180 -11.74 -10.02 -5.20
C LYS A 180 -10.42 -9.23 -5.30
N LEU A 181 -10.47 -7.93 -5.10
CA LEU A 181 -9.28 -7.08 -5.15
C LEU A 181 -8.32 -7.41 -3.99
N TYR A 182 -8.88 -7.67 -2.81
CA TYR A 182 -8.08 -8.02 -1.63
C TYR A 182 -7.50 -9.45 -1.70
N GLU A 183 -8.21 -10.40 -2.32
CA GLU A 183 -7.63 -11.70 -2.69
C GLU A 183 -6.37 -11.52 -3.55
N GLN A 184 -6.43 -10.63 -4.54
CA GLN A 184 -5.26 -10.31 -5.38
C GLN A 184 -4.13 -9.66 -4.57
N VAL A 185 -4.45 -8.76 -3.62
CA VAL A 185 -3.44 -8.14 -2.74
C VAL A 185 -2.78 -9.19 -1.84
N ALA A 186 -3.57 -10.10 -1.25
CA ALA A 186 -3.04 -11.21 -0.46
C ALA A 186 -2.13 -12.11 -1.29
N GLU A 187 -2.54 -12.47 -2.51
CA GLU A 187 -1.74 -13.27 -3.43
C GLU A 187 -0.42 -12.57 -3.82
N ILE A 188 -0.43 -11.24 -4.06
CA ILE A 188 0.77 -10.45 -4.30
C ILE A 188 1.75 -10.59 -3.13
N ALA A 189 1.25 -10.51 -1.90
CA ALA A 189 2.08 -10.67 -0.73
C ALA A 189 2.75 -12.05 -0.68
N THR A 190 2.03 -13.15 -1.00
CA THR A 190 2.61 -14.51 -1.00
C THR A 190 3.81 -14.67 -1.93
N HIS A 191 3.96 -13.78 -2.92
CA HIS A 191 5.13 -13.73 -3.82
C HIS A 191 6.30 -12.89 -3.27
N GLY A 192 6.27 -12.54 -1.98
CA GLY A 192 7.37 -11.87 -1.29
C GLY A 192 7.28 -10.35 -1.24
N VAL A 193 6.25 -9.74 -1.82
CA VAL A 193 6.02 -8.28 -1.73
C VAL A 193 5.47 -7.93 -0.35
N GLY A 194 6.08 -6.98 0.35
CA GLY A 194 5.48 -6.40 1.56
C GLY A 194 4.34 -5.46 1.18
N VAL A 195 3.25 -5.44 1.92
CA VAL A 195 2.11 -4.56 1.65
C VAL A 195 1.77 -3.74 2.89
N LEU A 196 1.69 -2.42 2.75
CA LEU A 196 1.07 -1.52 3.72
C LEU A 196 -0.25 -1.03 3.13
N LEU A 197 -1.36 -1.56 3.64
CA LEU A 197 -2.72 -1.25 3.21
C LEU A 197 -3.35 -0.26 4.19
N VAL A 198 -3.66 0.93 3.72
CA VAL A 198 -4.39 1.95 4.47
C VAL A 198 -5.87 1.86 4.13
N GLU A 199 -6.71 1.76 5.15
CA GLU A 199 -8.17 1.65 4.98
C GLU A 199 -8.96 2.33 6.10
N GLN A 200 -10.17 2.75 5.74
CA GLN A 200 -11.16 3.20 6.69
C GLN A 200 -12.05 2.03 7.13
N PHE A 201 -12.45 1.15 6.20
CA PHE A 201 -13.30 0.00 6.46
C PHE A 201 -12.48 -1.23 6.85
N ALA A 202 -12.45 -1.52 8.15
CA ALA A 202 -11.55 -2.50 8.73
C ALA A 202 -11.81 -3.96 8.31
N THR A 203 -13.09 -4.35 8.15
CA THR A 203 -13.48 -5.77 8.03
C THR A 203 -12.74 -6.50 6.90
N ALA A 204 -12.73 -5.92 5.72
CA ALA A 204 -12.10 -6.55 4.56
C ALA A 204 -10.56 -6.49 4.64
N ALA A 205 -10.00 -5.38 5.14
CA ALA A 205 -8.56 -5.24 5.33
C ALA A 205 -8.01 -6.23 6.36
N LEU A 206 -8.70 -6.39 7.50
CA LEU A 206 -8.33 -7.36 8.54
C LEU A 206 -8.42 -8.82 8.09
N ALA A 207 -9.26 -9.12 7.09
CA ALA A 207 -9.40 -10.49 6.59
C ALA A 207 -8.15 -10.99 5.85
N ILE A 208 -7.34 -10.08 5.28
CA ILE A 208 -6.12 -10.42 4.53
C ILE A 208 -4.83 -10.00 5.25
N ALA A 209 -4.95 -9.25 6.34
CA ALA A 209 -3.80 -8.73 7.06
C ALA A 209 -3.09 -9.81 7.88
N SER A 210 -1.77 -9.76 7.92
CA SER A 210 -0.93 -10.54 8.86
C SER A 210 -0.73 -9.79 10.18
N GLN A 211 -0.75 -8.45 10.11
CA GLN A 211 -0.62 -7.52 11.23
C GLN A 211 -1.56 -6.33 10.99
N ALA A 212 -2.03 -5.71 12.04
CA ALA A 212 -2.84 -4.51 11.94
C ALA A 212 -2.42 -3.45 12.95
N ALA A 213 -2.61 -2.19 12.60
CA ALA A 213 -2.43 -1.05 13.48
C ALA A 213 -3.58 -0.06 13.33
N VAL A 214 -3.97 0.60 14.41
CA VAL A 214 -4.99 1.65 14.41
C VAL A 214 -4.31 2.99 14.66
N LEU A 215 -4.45 3.89 13.71
CA LEU A 215 -3.95 5.26 13.81
C LEU A 215 -5.07 6.18 14.28
N VAL A 216 -4.82 6.92 15.36
CA VAL A 216 -5.75 7.91 15.91
C VAL A 216 -4.97 9.21 16.17
N ARG A 217 -5.44 10.32 15.62
CA ARG A 217 -4.80 11.65 15.79
C ARG A 217 -3.27 11.61 15.61
N GLY A 218 -2.81 10.93 14.55
CA GLY A 218 -1.40 10.85 14.19
C GLY A 218 -0.53 9.97 15.09
N ARG A 219 -1.11 9.11 15.92
CA ARG A 219 -0.42 8.15 16.77
C ARG A 219 -0.95 6.74 16.54
N VAL A 220 -0.08 5.75 16.61
CA VAL A 220 -0.51 4.36 16.66
C VAL A 220 -1.08 4.10 18.06
N ALA A 221 -2.41 3.99 18.14
CA ALA A 221 -3.13 3.74 19.38
C ALA A 221 -3.10 2.26 19.75
N ARG A 222 -3.10 1.36 18.76
CA ARG A 222 -3.03 -0.09 18.93
C ARG A 222 -2.29 -0.71 17.73
N ALA A 223 -1.50 -1.75 17.99
CA ALA A 223 -0.95 -2.63 16.98
C ALA A 223 -0.95 -4.06 17.51
N GLY A 224 -1.14 -5.05 16.62
CA GLY A 224 -1.20 -6.46 16.97
C GLY A 224 -1.71 -7.33 15.83
N SER A 225 -2.16 -8.54 16.19
CA SER A 225 -2.84 -9.41 15.24
C SER A 225 -4.17 -8.81 14.77
N PRO A 226 -4.69 -9.22 13.59
CA PRO A 226 -5.97 -8.74 13.11
C PRO A 226 -7.13 -8.97 14.09
N ASP A 227 -7.12 -10.09 14.83
CA ASP A 227 -8.19 -10.42 15.78
C ASP A 227 -8.12 -9.56 17.05
N GLU A 228 -6.92 -9.29 17.58
CA GLU A 228 -6.72 -8.37 18.70
C GLU A 228 -7.21 -6.95 18.35
N VAL A 229 -6.83 -6.45 17.16
CA VAL A 229 -7.24 -5.13 16.69
C VAL A 229 -8.75 -5.07 16.46
N ARG A 230 -9.35 -6.14 15.88
CA ARG A 230 -10.80 -6.21 15.65
C ARG A 230 -11.60 -6.12 16.94
N ALA A 231 -11.14 -6.77 18.01
CA ALA A 231 -11.83 -6.78 19.30
C ALA A 231 -11.90 -5.38 19.94
N GLU A 232 -10.89 -4.54 19.73
CA GLU A 232 -10.79 -3.22 20.35
C GLU A 232 -11.22 -2.07 19.41
N LEU A 233 -11.51 -2.36 18.12
CA LEU A 233 -11.69 -1.34 17.09
C LEU A 233 -12.83 -0.37 17.39
N SER A 234 -13.95 -0.87 17.90
CA SER A 234 -15.12 -0.05 18.23
C SER A 234 -14.78 0.98 19.31
N ASP A 235 -14.08 0.56 20.35
CA ASP A 235 -13.71 1.44 21.47
C ASP A 235 -12.68 2.50 21.02
N LEU A 236 -11.74 2.10 20.16
CA LEU A 236 -10.72 2.99 19.61
C LEU A 236 -11.33 4.07 18.69
N TYR A 237 -12.39 3.73 17.94
CA TYR A 237 -13.07 4.69 17.08
C TYR A 237 -14.03 5.61 17.87
N LEU A 238 -14.72 5.08 18.89
CA LEU A 238 -15.61 5.84 19.75
C LEU A 238 -14.83 6.69 20.77
N GLY A 239 -13.74 6.19 21.33
CA GLY A 239 -12.86 6.92 22.24
C GLY A 239 -12.12 8.10 21.62
N SER A 240 -12.11 8.22 20.29
CA SER A 240 -11.56 9.38 19.56
C SER A 240 -12.52 10.56 19.47
N ALA A 241 -13.76 10.42 19.98
CA ALA A 241 -14.81 11.45 19.91
C ALA A 241 -14.82 12.42 21.13
N HIS A 242 -13.84 12.32 22.03
CA HIS A 242 -13.70 13.21 23.21
C HIS A 242 -12.43 14.05 23.17
#